data_c8c889d8de8c1e86cbb890031089d6ff
#
_entry.id   c8c889d8de8c1e86cbb890031089d6ff
#
_cell.length_a   1.000
_cell.length_b   1.000
_cell.length_c   1.000
_cell.angle_alpha   90.00
_cell.angle_beta   90.00
_cell.angle_gamma   90.00
#
_symmetry.space_group_name_H-M   'P 1'
#
loop_
_entity.id
_entity.type
_entity.pdbx_description
1 polymer ?
#
loop_
_entity_poly.entity_id
_entity_poly.type
_entity_poly.pdbx_seq_one_letter_code
_entity_poly.pdbx_strand_id
1 'polypeptide(L)'
;MDSPSILFVNRVFPPDKGATGRCLRDVAERMAGMGWLVTVVADGSGPSAAPPGVTVCRAGWGHPSAAEGASTDVRLTARGYLAAALRLSQRALRLPRHDVVVTMTDPPLLVCVAPVIAARHGAASIHWSQDVFPALLPVLGVRLPEALMRAIERASTRALRRQDAVVAIGRCMAGRLAAAGGPAERITILPNWPDPGIRPVPRAENPFRREQGLGGRFTVAYSGNMGLAHPMDAVLDAAAMLARSDPAIAILLIGDGRRRAGVAEAVERRGLTNVRLLPLQPPDRLAESLSAADLHLATMDSRAEGLLVPSKVAGALAAGRPCLFLGPEGSDAAAMLDGCGQRLAPDDPAGLAAAIRRYAGDPALCAAQGARALSVAAAWDAAAAARRFAALADGLRQRKPLDVSALPGRSLPHA
;
A
#
# COMPACT_ATOMS: atom_id res chain seq x y z
N MET A 1 -31.25 17.50 6.50
CA MET A 1 -30.37 16.44 7.12
C MET A 1 -28.95 16.93 6.91
N ASP A 2 -28.17 17.05 7.98
CA ASP A 2 -26.78 17.47 7.88
C ASP A 2 -25.98 16.42 7.09
N SER A 3 -25.07 16.87 6.23
CA SER A 3 -24.19 15.98 5.45
C SER A 3 -23.37 15.10 6.38
N PRO A 4 -23.23 13.81 6.12
CA PRO A 4 -22.42 12.92 6.96
C PRO A 4 -20.94 13.35 6.93
N SER A 5 -20.24 13.23 8.06
CA SER A 5 -18.87 13.69 8.22
C SER A 5 -17.91 12.57 8.61
N ILE A 6 -16.73 12.54 7.99
CA ILE A 6 -15.71 11.53 8.22
C ILE A 6 -14.32 12.14 8.38
N LEU A 7 -13.59 11.67 9.39
CA LEU A 7 -12.22 12.05 9.68
C LEU A 7 -11.28 10.88 9.41
N PHE A 8 -10.36 11.03 8.47
CA PHE A 8 -9.25 10.10 8.26
C PHE A 8 -7.98 10.59 8.96
N VAL A 9 -7.27 9.68 9.59
CA VAL A 9 -5.98 9.96 10.24
C VAL A 9 -4.93 8.99 9.69
N ASN A 10 -3.96 9.53 8.94
CA ASN A 10 -2.85 8.80 8.35
C ASN A 10 -1.64 9.72 8.18
N ARG A 11 -0.41 9.21 8.33
CA ARG A 11 0.79 10.03 8.20
C ARG A 11 0.99 10.52 6.78
N VAL A 12 0.85 9.62 5.80
CA VAL A 12 1.10 9.89 4.38
C VAL A 12 -0.18 10.30 3.68
N PHE A 13 -0.16 11.44 3.01
CA PHE A 13 -1.20 11.89 2.09
C PHE A 13 -0.55 12.76 1.00
N PRO A 14 -0.99 12.69 -0.27
CA PRO A 14 -0.38 13.47 -1.34
C PRO A 14 -0.20 14.97 -0.98
N PRO A 15 0.94 15.57 -1.40
CA PRO A 15 1.90 15.09 -2.41
C PRO A 15 2.90 14.04 -1.92
N ASP A 16 2.86 13.65 -0.63
CA ASP A 16 3.75 12.61 -0.11
C ASP A 16 3.52 11.28 -0.85
N LYS A 17 4.62 10.61 -1.22
CA LYS A 17 4.57 9.36 -1.98
C LYS A 17 4.30 8.17 -1.06
N GLY A 18 3.35 7.33 -1.43
CA GLY A 18 3.04 6.09 -0.71
C GLY A 18 1.71 5.47 -1.16
N ALA A 19 1.66 4.15 -1.24
CA ALA A 19 0.47 3.43 -1.68
C ALA A 19 -0.74 3.68 -0.77
N THR A 20 -0.52 3.73 0.55
CA THR A 20 -1.54 4.02 1.57
C THR A 20 -2.16 5.40 1.38
N GLY A 21 -1.32 6.43 1.16
CA GLY A 21 -1.78 7.79 0.93
C GLY A 21 -2.56 7.94 -0.37
N ARG A 22 -2.17 7.21 -1.43
CA ARG A 22 -2.91 7.17 -2.70
C ARG A 22 -4.30 6.55 -2.53
N CYS A 23 -4.38 5.36 -1.90
CA CYS A 23 -5.66 4.71 -1.65
C CYS A 23 -6.58 5.58 -0.77
N LEU A 24 -6.01 6.25 0.24
CA LEU A 24 -6.76 7.20 1.07
C LEU A 24 -7.29 8.38 0.25
N ARG A 25 -6.46 8.97 -0.62
CA ARG A 25 -6.90 10.06 -1.51
C ARG A 25 -8.08 9.63 -2.39
N ASP A 26 -7.97 8.46 -3.03
CA ASP A 26 -9.01 7.94 -3.92
C ASP A 26 -10.34 7.75 -3.19
N VAL A 27 -10.33 7.22 -1.96
CA VAL A 27 -11.53 7.06 -1.14
C VAL A 27 -12.06 8.42 -0.68
N ALA A 28 -11.20 9.30 -0.18
CA ALA A 28 -11.58 10.61 0.33
C ALA A 28 -12.27 11.47 -0.75
N GLU A 29 -11.67 11.54 -1.95
CA GLU A 29 -12.21 12.29 -3.08
C GLU A 29 -13.58 11.75 -3.53
N ARG A 30 -13.71 10.42 -3.64
CA ARG A 30 -14.98 9.79 -4.04
C ARG A 30 -16.05 9.90 -2.98
N MET A 31 -15.72 9.82 -1.69
CA MET A 31 -16.67 10.04 -0.61
C MET A 31 -17.16 11.50 -0.57
N ALA A 32 -16.26 12.46 -0.82
CA ALA A 32 -16.67 13.87 -0.97
C ALA A 32 -17.64 14.04 -2.15
N GLY A 33 -17.38 13.39 -3.29
CA GLY A 33 -18.31 13.35 -4.43
C GLY A 33 -19.65 12.66 -4.13
N MET A 34 -19.75 11.85 -3.09
CA MET A 34 -21.00 11.24 -2.58
C MET A 34 -21.70 12.11 -1.53
N GLY A 35 -21.21 13.33 -1.25
CA GLY A 35 -21.83 14.27 -0.32
C GLY A 35 -21.34 14.17 1.12
N TRP A 36 -20.25 13.42 1.40
CA TRP A 36 -19.62 13.40 2.72
C TRP A 36 -18.74 14.64 2.94
N LEU A 37 -18.79 15.18 4.15
CA LEU A 37 -17.80 16.17 4.63
C LEU A 37 -16.54 15.41 5.04
N VAL A 38 -15.53 15.43 4.19
CA VAL A 38 -14.31 14.63 4.37
C VAL A 38 -13.17 15.49 4.91
N THR A 39 -12.62 15.09 6.04
CA THR A 39 -11.41 15.68 6.62
C THR A 39 -10.29 14.63 6.69
N VAL A 40 -9.09 15.01 6.28
CA VAL A 40 -7.89 14.17 6.39
C VAL A 40 -6.87 14.86 7.28
N VAL A 41 -6.44 14.21 8.33
CA VAL A 41 -5.27 14.62 9.12
C VAL A 41 -4.06 13.84 8.64
N ALA A 42 -3.05 14.57 8.14
CA ALA A 42 -1.80 14.00 7.65
C ALA A 42 -0.58 14.72 8.25
N ASP A 43 0.59 14.08 8.24
CA ASP A 43 1.84 14.72 8.70
C ASP A 43 2.38 15.68 7.61
N GLY A 44 3.49 16.35 7.91
CA GLY A 44 4.11 17.31 7.00
C GLY A 44 3.57 18.74 7.14
N SER A 45 4.21 19.66 6.41
CA SER A 45 3.87 21.09 6.37
C SER A 45 3.75 21.54 4.92
N GLY A 46 2.98 22.60 4.68
CA GLY A 46 2.81 23.23 3.38
C GLY A 46 1.42 23.03 2.77
N PRO A 47 1.16 23.71 1.64
CA PRO A 47 -0.11 23.59 0.95
C PRO A 47 -0.31 22.16 0.48
N SER A 48 -1.40 21.53 0.85
CA SER A 48 -1.79 20.26 0.29
C SER A 48 -2.57 20.50 -0.99
N ALA A 49 -2.21 19.79 -2.06
CA ALA A 49 -3.10 19.62 -3.20
C ALA A 49 -4.29 18.77 -2.73
N ALA A 50 -5.22 19.38 -2.01
CA ALA A 50 -6.44 18.72 -1.55
C ALA A 50 -7.29 18.38 -2.77
N PRO A 51 -7.82 17.16 -2.87
CA PRO A 51 -8.85 16.85 -3.86
C PRO A 51 -10.09 17.71 -3.65
N PRO A 52 -10.90 17.95 -4.69
CA PRO A 52 -12.16 18.67 -4.55
C PRO A 52 -13.04 18.10 -3.43
N GLY A 53 -13.56 18.97 -2.56
CA GLY A 53 -14.43 18.59 -1.45
C GLY A 53 -13.74 17.92 -0.25
N VAL A 54 -12.42 17.81 -0.24
CA VAL A 54 -11.65 17.23 0.86
C VAL A 54 -10.88 18.31 1.62
N THR A 55 -11.07 18.39 2.93
CA THR A 55 -10.27 19.24 3.82
C THR A 55 -9.05 18.50 4.32
N VAL A 56 -7.84 19.00 4.03
CA VAL A 56 -6.60 18.39 4.51
C VAL A 56 -5.97 19.24 5.61
N CYS A 57 -5.79 18.65 6.79
CA CYS A 57 -5.19 19.26 7.95
C CYS A 57 -3.78 18.68 8.19
N ARG A 58 -2.72 19.43 7.89
CA ARG A 58 -1.35 19.01 8.17
C ARG A 58 -1.02 19.19 9.65
N ALA A 59 -0.35 18.19 10.25
CA ALA A 59 -0.02 18.13 11.66
C ALA A 59 1.48 18.39 11.97
N GLY A 60 2.29 18.59 10.93
CA GLY A 60 3.75 18.76 11.07
C GLY A 60 4.19 20.19 11.34
N TRP A 61 5.33 20.32 12.06
CA TRP A 61 6.10 21.54 12.16
C TRP A 61 7.25 21.45 11.14
N GLY A 62 7.14 22.24 10.05
CA GLY A 62 8.29 22.69 9.28
C GLY A 62 9.27 21.66 8.66
N HIS A 63 8.90 20.40 8.46
CA HIS A 63 9.65 19.61 7.50
C HIS A 63 9.14 19.98 6.12
N PRO A 64 9.96 20.59 5.25
CA PRO A 64 9.58 20.79 3.88
C PRO A 64 9.24 19.40 3.31
N SER A 65 8.07 19.28 2.70
CA SER A 65 7.83 18.19 1.76
C SER A 65 9.07 18.11 0.89
N ALA A 66 9.61 16.91 0.73
CA ALA A 66 10.88 16.73 0.04
C ALA A 66 10.95 17.64 -1.19
N ALA A 67 11.91 18.59 -1.18
CA ALA A 67 12.26 19.37 -2.35
C ALA A 67 12.48 18.39 -3.50
N GLU A 68 12.08 18.76 -4.70
CA GLU A 68 12.25 17.97 -5.91
C GLU A 68 13.63 17.33 -5.92
N GLY A 69 13.70 15.99 -5.82
CA GLY A 69 14.96 15.24 -5.80
C GLY A 69 15.41 14.62 -4.48
N ALA A 70 14.79 14.91 -3.34
CA ALA A 70 15.12 14.21 -2.11
C ALA A 70 14.43 12.84 -2.09
N SER A 71 15.21 11.78 -1.85
CA SER A 71 14.71 10.42 -1.59
C SER A 71 13.56 10.48 -0.58
N THR A 72 12.39 9.99 -0.97
CA THR A 72 11.17 9.98 -0.17
C THR A 72 11.21 8.99 1.00
N ASP A 73 12.39 8.43 1.28
CA ASP A 73 12.66 7.61 2.45
C ASP A 73 12.89 8.55 3.65
N VAL A 74 11.81 9.19 4.12
CA VAL A 74 11.81 9.81 5.44
C VAL A 74 11.93 8.67 6.44
N ARG A 75 13.18 8.27 6.69
CA ARG A 75 13.57 7.26 7.68
C ARG A 75 13.23 7.81 9.06
N LEU A 76 11.96 7.70 9.41
CA LEU A 76 11.58 8.02 10.77
C LEU A 76 12.22 6.97 11.68
N THR A 77 12.99 7.44 12.63
CA THR A 77 13.39 6.63 13.78
C THR A 77 12.13 6.24 14.57
N ALA A 78 12.21 5.28 15.48
CA ALA A 78 11.10 4.95 16.38
C ALA A 78 10.55 6.19 17.10
N ARG A 79 11.44 7.13 17.48
CA ARG A 79 11.06 8.43 18.06
C ARG A 79 10.29 9.31 17.06
N GLY A 80 10.69 9.32 15.80
CA GLY A 80 9.99 10.05 14.72
C GLY A 80 8.58 9.53 14.49
N TYR A 81 8.37 8.21 14.47
CA TYR A 81 7.03 7.62 14.36
C TYR A 81 6.16 7.94 15.57
N LEU A 82 6.70 7.89 16.79
CA LEU A 82 5.98 8.28 18.00
C LEU A 82 5.60 9.77 17.97
N ALA A 83 6.52 10.63 17.59
CA ALA A 83 6.25 12.06 17.45
C ALA A 83 5.18 12.33 16.38
N ALA A 84 5.21 11.65 15.24
CA ALA A 84 4.17 11.74 14.23
C ALA A 84 2.81 11.29 14.77
N ALA A 85 2.74 10.14 15.46
CA ALA A 85 1.52 9.64 16.06
C ALA A 85 0.92 10.64 17.07
N LEU A 86 1.77 11.27 17.90
CA LEU A 86 1.33 12.29 18.85
C LEU A 86 0.78 13.55 18.15
N ARG A 87 1.50 14.07 17.13
CA ARG A 87 1.05 15.26 16.37
C ARG A 87 -0.28 15.01 15.67
N LEU A 88 -0.39 13.87 14.97
CA LEU A 88 -1.63 13.47 14.28
C LEU A 88 -2.79 13.35 15.26
N SER A 89 -2.57 12.69 16.40
CA SER A 89 -3.58 12.53 17.46
C SER A 89 -4.01 13.88 18.03
N GLN A 90 -3.06 14.74 18.38
CA GLN A 90 -3.36 16.09 18.90
C GLN A 90 -4.13 16.93 17.89
N ARG A 91 -3.76 16.85 16.59
CA ARG A 91 -4.47 17.56 15.54
C ARG A 91 -5.90 17.04 15.39
N ALA A 92 -6.08 15.71 15.35
CA ALA A 92 -7.39 15.06 15.25
C ALA A 92 -8.29 15.45 16.44
N LEU A 93 -7.79 15.41 17.66
CA LEU A 93 -8.54 15.74 18.88
C LEU A 93 -9.02 17.21 18.96
N ARG A 94 -8.38 18.13 18.24
CA ARG A 94 -8.73 19.56 18.19
C ARG A 94 -9.74 19.92 17.10
N LEU A 95 -10.03 18.99 16.18
CA LEU A 95 -10.99 19.24 15.12
C LEU A 95 -12.44 19.25 15.64
N PRO A 96 -13.36 19.88 14.91
CA PRO A 96 -14.80 19.74 15.15
C PRO A 96 -15.22 18.26 15.13
N ARG A 97 -16.36 17.95 15.73
CA ARG A 97 -16.88 16.57 15.76
C ARG A 97 -17.15 16.06 14.34
N HIS A 98 -16.90 14.77 14.17
CA HIS A 98 -17.21 14.01 12.96
C HIS A 98 -18.03 12.77 13.36
N ASP A 99 -18.85 12.26 12.45
CA ASP A 99 -19.68 11.07 12.68
C ASP A 99 -18.88 9.78 12.67
N VAL A 100 -17.82 9.74 11.85
CA VAL A 100 -16.95 8.57 11.69
C VAL A 100 -15.49 9.00 11.78
N VAL A 101 -14.69 8.23 12.55
CA VAL A 101 -13.24 8.39 12.63
C VAL A 101 -12.56 7.14 12.07
N VAL A 102 -11.68 7.32 11.11
CA VAL A 102 -10.89 6.27 10.47
C VAL A 102 -9.41 6.48 10.77
N THR A 103 -8.79 5.49 11.41
CA THR A 103 -7.33 5.47 11.57
C THR A 103 -6.72 4.42 10.65
N MET A 104 -5.58 4.75 10.03
CA MET A 104 -4.83 3.81 9.20
C MET A 104 -3.57 3.30 9.93
N THR A 105 -2.70 2.58 9.26
CA THR A 105 -1.52 1.95 9.87
C THR A 105 -0.24 2.76 9.83
N ASP A 106 -0.24 3.92 9.20
CA ASP A 106 0.91 4.82 9.16
C ASP A 106 0.59 6.13 9.93
N PRO A 107 1.27 6.39 11.05
CA PRO A 107 2.37 5.64 11.66
C PRO A 107 1.92 4.32 12.33
N PRO A 108 2.88 3.38 12.52
CA PRO A 108 2.61 2.16 13.27
C PRO A 108 1.92 2.43 14.61
N LEU A 109 1.01 1.55 15.01
CA LEU A 109 0.30 1.60 16.30
C LEU A 109 -0.69 2.77 16.46
N LEU A 110 -1.02 3.50 15.40
CA LEU A 110 -2.04 4.55 15.45
C LEU A 110 -3.41 3.99 15.94
N VAL A 111 -3.65 2.70 15.71
CA VAL A 111 -4.83 1.99 16.25
C VAL A 111 -4.97 2.12 17.78
N CYS A 112 -3.86 2.26 18.53
CA CYS A 112 -3.90 2.36 19.99
C CYS A 112 -4.53 3.66 20.49
N VAL A 113 -4.45 4.74 19.70
CA VAL A 113 -5.07 6.04 20.02
C VAL A 113 -6.44 6.25 19.37
N ALA A 114 -6.79 5.41 18.42
CA ALA A 114 -8.08 5.48 17.70
C ALA A 114 -9.30 5.53 18.62
N PRO A 115 -9.43 4.71 19.70
CA PRO A 115 -10.58 4.77 20.59
C PRO A 115 -10.71 6.11 21.33
N VAL A 116 -9.61 6.76 21.64
CA VAL A 116 -9.59 8.08 22.32
C VAL A 116 -10.05 9.16 21.36
N ILE A 117 -9.57 9.13 20.10
CA ILE A 117 -10.00 10.08 19.06
C ILE A 117 -11.48 9.90 18.80
N ALA A 118 -11.95 8.68 18.57
CA ALA A 118 -13.36 8.39 18.30
C ALA A 118 -14.27 8.83 19.46
N ALA A 119 -13.88 8.55 20.71
CA ALA A 119 -14.64 8.98 21.90
C ALA A 119 -14.74 10.52 21.99
N ARG A 120 -13.64 11.27 21.70
CA ARG A 120 -13.65 12.73 21.69
C ARG A 120 -14.63 13.31 20.65
N HIS A 121 -14.81 12.63 19.53
CA HIS A 121 -15.75 13.00 18.47
C HIS A 121 -17.17 12.50 18.72
N GLY A 122 -17.38 11.54 19.63
CA GLY A 122 -18.65 10.79 19.74
C GLY A 122 -18.92 9.91 18.51
N ALA A 123 -17.86 9.56 17.78
CA ALA A 123 -17.91 8.98 16.45
C ALA A 123 -17.92 7.45 16.46
N ALA A 124 -18.43 6.86 15.39
CA ALA A 124 -18.09 5.48 15.05
C ALA A 124 -16.62 5.39 14.63
N SER A 125 -15.96 4.27 14.99
CA SER A 125 -14.52 4.07 14.77
C SER A 125 -14.26 2.96 13.78
N ILE A 126 -13.41 3.24 12.78
CA ILE A 126 -12.91 2.27 11.80
C ILE A 126 -11.38 2.25 11.87
N HIS A 127 -10.79 1.05 11.94
CA HIS A 127 -9.38 0.89 11.68
C HIS A 127 -9.17 0.30 10.29
N TRP A 128 -8.55 1.06 9.37
CA TRP A 128 -8.22 0.59 8.03
C TRP A 128 -6.78 0.06 8.00
N SER A 129 -6.65 -1.26 8.15
CA SER A 129 -5.37 -1.96 8.23
C SER A 129 -4.77 -2.15 6.85
N GLN A 130 -3.65 -1.47 6.59
CA GLN A 130 -2.83 -1.65 5.39
C GLN A 130 -1.66 -2.60 5.66
N ASP A 131 -1.16 -2.57 6.90
CA ASP A 131 -0.12 -3.45 7.45
C ASP A 131 -0.54 -3.89 8.85
N VAL A 132 -0.04 -5.03 9.33
CA VAL A 132 -0.36 -5.55 10.66
C VAL A 132 0.79 -5.29 11.63
N PHE A 133 0.68 -4.19 12.38
CA PHE A 133 1.62 -3.88 13.46
C PHE A 133 1.05 -4.34 14.82
N PRO A 134 1.92 -4.79 15.76
CA PRO A 134 3.39 -4.79 15.71
C PRO A 134 4.00 -6.03 15.03
N ALA A 135 3.21 -7.03 14.61
CA ALA A 135 3.70 -8.29 14.07
C ALA A 135 4.66 -8.13 12.86
N LEU A 136 4.54 -7.05 12.11
CA LEU A 136 5.43 -6.75 10.98
C LEU A 136 6.84 -6.27 11.42
N LEU A 137 7.02 -5.76 12.65
CA LEU A 137 8.30 -5.19 13.11
C LEU A 137 9.50 -6.15 12.97
N PRO A 138 9.41 -7.44 13.37
CA PRO A 138 10.52 -8.38 13.20
C PRO A 138 10.90 -8.61 11.73
N VAL A 139 9.93 -8.62 10.81
CA VAL A 139 10.18 -8.74 9.36
C VAL A 139 10.93 -7.53 8.83
N LEU A 140 10.67 -6.35 9.41
CA LEU A 140 11.37 -5.10 9.10
C LEU A 140 12.71 -4.96 9.86
N GLY A 141 13.18 -6.03 10.52
CA GLY A 141 14.45 -6.05 11.24
C GLY A 141 14.45 -5.28 12.56
N VAL A 142 13.28 -4.86 13.04
CA VAL A 142 13.14 -4.18 14.34
C VAL A 142 13.02 -5.23 15.43
N ARG A 143 14.02 -5.29 16.30
CA ARG A 143 14.04 -6.21 17.45
C ARG A 143 13.72 -5.41 18.73
N LEU A 144 12.67 -5.81 19.41
CA LEU A 144 12.28 -5.28 20.70
C LEU A 144 12.42 -6.37 21.78
N PRO A 145 12.67 -5.99 23.06
CA PRO A 145 12.58 -6.95 24.17
C PRO A 145 11.22 -7.64 24.13
N GLU A 146 11.19 -8.95 24.39
CA GLU A 146 10.00 -9.77 24.27
C GLU A 146 8.83 -9.27 25.15
N ALA A 147 9.14 -8.81 26.38
CA ALA A 147 8.13 -8.25 27.26
C ALA A 147 7.47 -6.99 26.68
N LEU A 148 8.27 -6.12 26.01
CA LEU A 148 7.77 -4.92 25.35
C LEU A 148 6.93 -5.29 24.12
N MET A 149 7.38 -6.24 23.30
CA MET A 149 6.62 -6.72 22.15
C MET A 149 5.25 -7.24 22.59
N ARG A 150 5.21 -8.12 23.59
CA ARG A 150 3.96 -8.65 24.15
C ARG A 150 3.04 -7.54 24.71
N ALA A 151 3.63 -6.53 25.34
CA ALA A 151 2.84 -5.40 25.84
C ALA A 151 2.19 -4.60 24.69
N ILE A 152 2.95 -4.32 23.62
CA ILE A 152 2.45 -3.61 22.44
C ILE A 152 1.39 -4.45 21.70
N GLU A 153 1.60 -5.76 21.57
CA GLU A 153 0.62 -6.68 20.96
C GLU A 153 -0.71 -6.67 21.73
N ARG A 154 -0.64 -6.78 23.07
CA ARG A 154 -1.85 -6.71 23.91
C ARG A 154 -2.58 -5.37 23.78
N ALA A 155 -1.81 -4.26 23.75
CA ALA A 155 -2.38 -2.93 23.59
C ALA A 155 -3.06 -2.78 22.21
N SER A 156 -2.42 -3.23 21.14
CA SER A 156 -2.96 -3.20 19.77
C SER A 156 -4.21 -4.05 19.64
N THR A 157 -4.17 -5.29 20.14
CA THR A 157 -5.34 -6.20 20.14
C THR A 157 -6.51 -5.61 20.93
N ARG A 158 -6.23 -5.03 22.12
CA ARG A 158 -7.26 -4.37 22.91
C ARG A 158 -7.87 -3.17 22.19
N ALA A 159 -7.05 -2.41 21.47
CA ALA A 159 -7.50 -1.26 20.68
C ALA A 159 -8.33 -1.71 19.47
N LEU A 160 -7.92 -2.77 18.76
CA LEU A 160 -8.68 -3.36 17.65
C LEU A 160 -10.07 -3.84 18.11
N ARG A 161 -10.16 -4.50 19.27
CA ARG A 161 -11.45 -4.95 19.84
C ARG A 161 -12.41 -3.81 20.17
N ARG A 162 -11.92 -2.59 20.32
CA ARG A 162 -12.72 -1.40 20.61
C ARG A 162 -13.19 -0.68 19.36
N GLN A 163 -12.70 -1.07 18.18
CA GLN A 163 -13.18 -0.52 16.92
C GLN A 163 -14.59 -1.03 16.60
N ASP A 164 -15.42 -0.18 16.02
CA ASP A 164 -16.73 -0.57 15.53
C ASP A 164 -16.62 -1.39 14.24
N ALA A 165 -15.57 -1.15 13.42
CA ALA A 165 -15.16 -2.00 12.32
C ALA A 165 -13.66 -1.99 12.11
N VAL A 166 -13.13 -3.06 11.51
CA VAL A 166 -11.76 -3.17 11.01
C VAL A 166 -11.83 -3.50 9.53
N VAL A 167 -11.16 -2.71 8.71
CA VAL A 167 -11.04 -2.96 7.27
C VAL A 167 -9.68 -3.58 7.00
N ALA A 168 -9.65 -4.82 6.52
CA ALA A 168 -8.45 -5.53 6.08
C ALA A 168 -8.35 -5.52 4.56
N ILE A 169 -7.14 -5.39 4.00
CA ILE A 169 -6.94 -5.31 2.55
C ILE A 169 -6.78 -6.68 1.87
N GLY A 170 -6.92 -7.78 2.62
CA GLY A 170 -6.84 -9.14 2.09
C GLY A 170 -7.40 -10.16 3.07
N ARG A 171 -7.70 -11.37 2.55
CA ARG A 171 -8.23 -12.49 3.33
C ARG A 171 -7.21 -12.99 4.37
N CYS A 172 -5.94 -13.09 3.97
CA CYS A 172 -4.85 -13.50 4.86
C CYS A 172 -4.66 -12.50 5.99
N MET A 173 -4.75 -11.20 5.69
CA MET A 173 -4.69 -10.15 6.70
C MET A 173 -5.87 -10.24 7.67
N ALA A 174 -7.09 -10.43 7.16
CA ALA A 174 -8.28 -10.61 7.99
C ALA A 174 -8.13 -11.80 8.93
N GLY A 175 -7.67 -12.95 8.41
CA GLY A 175 -7.39 -14.14 9.21
C GLY A 175 -6.31 -13.90 10.27
N ARG A 176 -5.24 -13.16 9.91
CA ARG A 176 -4.15 -12.81 10.86
C ARG A 176 -4.63 -11.90 11.98
N LEU A 177 -5.43 -10.89 11.65
CA LEU A 177 -6.03 -9.99 12.64
C LEU A 177 -6.99 -10.72 13.57
N ALA A 178 -7.82 -11.61 13.05
CA ALA A 178 -8.74 -12.45 13.86
C ALA A 178 -7.95 -13.41 14.77
N ALA A 179 -6.94 -14.11 14.23
CA ALA A 179 -6.07 -15.01 15.01
C ALA A 179 -5.30 -14.29 16.12
N ALA A 180 -4.93 -13.02 15.90
CA ALA A 180 -4.33 -12.17 16.93
C ALA A 180 -5.36 -11.67 17.98
N GLY A 181 -6.60 -12.13 17.92
CA GLY A 181 -7.67 -11.79 18.85
C GLY A 181 -8.41 -10.50 18.53
N GLY A 182 -8.35 -10.03 17.28
CA GLY A 182 -9.20 -8.96 16.77
C GLY A 182 -10.68 -9.38 16.68
N PRO A 183 -11.59 -8.42 16.45
CA PRO A 183 -13.04 -8.69 16.42
C PRO A 183 -13.44 -9.29 15.06
N ALA A 184 -13.33 -10.62 14.92
CA ALA A 184 -13.54 -11.33 13.65
C ALA A 184 -14.86 -10.95 12.96
N GLU A 185 -15.94 -10.78 13.74
CA GLU A 185 -17.28 -10.42 13.28
C GLU A 185 -17.40 -8.97 12.76
N ARG A 186 -16.39 -8.13 13.03
CA ARG A 186 -16.31 -6.73 12.59
C ARG A 186 -15.21 -6.47 11.58
N ILE A 187 -14.56 -7.54 11.08
CA ILE A 187 -13.55 -7.42 10.03
C ILE A 187 -14.23 -7.47 8.66
N THR A 188 -14.08 -6.39 7.90
CA THR A 188 -14.52 -6.29 6.50
C THR A 188 -13.31 -6.35 5.59
N ILE A 189 -13.36 -7.19 4.55
CA ILE A 189 -12.30 -7.28 3.56
C ILE A 189 -12.59 -6.29 2.43
N LEU A 190 -11.66 -5.34 2.23
CA LEU A 190 -11.69 -4.36 1.15
C LEU A 190 -10.29 -4.30 0.52
N PRO A 191 -10.05 -5.08 -0.54
CA PRO A 191 -8.75 -5.08 -1.21
C PRO A 191 -8.37 -3.70 -1.75
N ASN A 192 -7.08 -3.39 -1.74
CA ASN A 192 -6.56 -2.23 -2.44
C ASN A 192 -6.66 -2.44 -3.96
N TRP A 193 -6.65 -1.35 -4.69
CA TRP A 193 -6.75 -1.30 -6.16
C TRP A 193 -5.48 -0.71 -6.77
N PRO A 194 -5.17 -1.05 -8.04
CA PRO A 194 -4.08 -0.42 -8.78
C PRO A 194 -4.36 1.06 -9.03
N ASP A 195 -3.34 1.80 -9.43
CA ASP A 195 -3.54 3.19 -9.85
C ASP A 195 -4.47 3.23 -11.07
N PRO A 196 -5.54 4.05 -11.06
CA PRO A 196 -6.49 4.14 -12.18
C PRO A 196 -5.86 4.59 -13.51
N GLY A 197 -4.69 5.23 -13.46
CA GLY A 197 -3.93 5.61 -14.66
C GLY A 197 -3.21 4.45 -15.33
N ILE A 198 -3.09 3.30 -14.67
CA ILE A 198 -2.45 2.13 -15.25
C ILE A 198 -3.39 1.48 -16.28
N ARG A 199 -2.90 1.42 -17.50
CA ARG A 199 -3.56 0.76 -18.63
C ARG A 199 -2.51 0.10 -19.51
N PRO A 200 -2.86 -0.93 -20.27
CA PRO A 200 -1.95 -1.52 -21.24
C PRO A 200 -1.48 -0.50 -22.27
N VAL A 201 -0.18 -0.48 -22.52
CA VAL A 201 0.43 0.26 -23.64
C VAL A 201 1.02 -0.78 -24.58
N PRO A 202 0.66 -0.76 -25.90
CA PRO A 202 1.20 -1.70 -26.87
C PRO A 202 2.72 -1.64 -26.94
N ARG A 203 3.37 -2.79 -27.08
CA ARG A 203 4.84 -2.91 -27.08
C ARG A 203 5.51 -2.00 -28.12
N ALA A 204 4.97 -1.94 -29.34
CA ALA A 204 5.51 -1.15 -30.43
C ALA A 204 5.40 0.36 -30.20
N GLU A 205 4.39 0.79 -29.45
CA GLU A 205 4.08 2.20 -29.18
C GLU A 205 4.70 2.71 -27.89
N ASN A 206 5.23 1.82 -27.05
CA ASN A 206 5.65 2.16 -25.68
C ASN A 206 6.92 3.04 -25.69
N PRO A 207 6.82 4.32 -25.28
CA PRO A 207 7.94 5.24 -25.27
C PRO A 207 9.02 4.85 -24.27
N PHE A 208 8.62 4.28 -23.12
CA PHE A 208 9.56 3.83 -22.09
C PHE A 208 10.48 2.71 -22.62
N ARG A 209 9.94 1.78 -23.44
CA ARG A 209 10.77 0.75 -24.07
C ARG A 209 11.80 1.34 -25.03
N ARG A 210 11.45 2.38 -25.79
CA ARG A 210 12.36 3.07 -26.70
C ARG A 210 13.46 3.81 -25.95
N GLU A 211 13.08 4.58 -24.92
CA GLU A 211 14.01 5.31 -24.06
C GLU A 211 15.02 4.40 -23.36
N GLN A 212 14.53 3.23 -22.90
CA GLN A 212 15.40 2.26 -22.24
C GLN A 212 16.15 1.34 -23.22
N GLY A 213 16.02 1.53 -24.54
CA GLY A 213 16.73 0.73 -25.54
C GLY A 213 16.43 -0.78 -25.42
N LEU A 214 15.19 -1.15 -25.09
CA LEU A 214 14.82 -2.54 -24.86
C LEU A 214 14.61 -3.33 -26.18
N GLY A 215 14.32 -2.63 -27.27
CA GLY A 215 14.17 -3.22 -28.60
C GLY A 215 13.28 -4.46 -28.59
N GLY A 216 13.76 -5.56 -29.22
CA GLY A 216 13.09 -6.87 -29.26
C GLY A 216 13.31 -7.74 -28.02
N ARG A 217 14.10 -7.30 -27.02
CA ARG A 217 14.45 -8.09 -25.84
C ARG A 217 13.21 -8.46 -25.01
N PHE A 218 13.15 -9.72 -24.55
CA PHE A 218 12.20 -10.10 -23.52
C PHE A 218 12.57 -9.38 -22.21
N THR A 219 11.60 -8.67 -21.64
CA THR A 219 11.85 -7.78 -20.51
C THR A 219 11.06 -8.23 -19.29
N VAL A 220 11.77 -8.48 -18.20
CA VAL A 220 11.21 -8.80 -16.89
C VAL A 220 11.35 -7.57 -16.00
N ALA A 221 10.29 -7.15 -15.29
CA ALA A 221 10.38 -6.00 -14.42
C ALA A 221 9.90 -6.29 -12.99
N TYR A 222 10.69 -5.82 -12.03
CA TYR A 222 10.24 -5.56 -10.67
C TYR A 222 9.98 -4.06 -10.54
N SER A 223 8.78 -3.64 -10.17
CA SER A 223 8.46 -2.23 -10.04
C SER A 223 7.84 -1.89 -8.69
N GLY A 224 8.49 -1.00 -7.93
CA GLY A 224 8.01 -0.50 -6.64
C GLY A 224 9.05 -0.50 -5.53
N ASN A 225 8.61 -0.42 -4.28
CA ASN A 225 9.49 -0.35 -3.11
C ASN A 225 10.30 -1.65 -2.93
N MET A 226 11.63 -1.52 -2.89
CA MET A 226 12.60 -2.56 -2.52
C MET A 226 12.80 -2.55 -0.99
N GLY A 227 11.71 -2.78 -0.26
CA GLY A 227 11.69 -2.77 1.20
C GLY A 227 12.23 -4.07 1.80
N LEU A 228 12.38 -4.10 3.14
CA LEU A 228 12.95 -5.25 3.86
C LEU A 228 12.08 -6.52 3.77
N ALA A 229 10.76 -6.36 3.64
CA ALA A 229 9.83 -7.47 3.43
C ALA A 229 9.85 -8.05 2.00
N HIS A 230 10.70 -7.51 1.12
CA HIS A 230 10.81 -7.91 -0.29
C HIS A 230 12.22 -8.40 -0.59
N PRO A 231 12.55 -9.70 -0.36
CA PRO A 231 13.86 -10.26 -0.64
C PRO A 231 14.17 -10.20 -2.13
N MET A 232 15.43 -9.89 -2.47
CA MET A 232 15.89 -9.75 -3.86
C MET A 232 16.97 -10.78 -4.22
N ASP A 233 17.43 -11.58 -3.27
CA ASP A 233 18.58 -12.49 -3.45
C ASP A 233 18.31 -13.51 -4.55
N ALA A 234 17.16 -14.22 -4.50
CA ALA A 234 16.78 -15.18 -5.54
C ALA A 234 16.60 -14.52 -6.92
N VAL A 235 16.16 -13.25 -6.96
CA VAL A 235 16.04 -12.50 -8.22
C VAL A 235 17.42 -12.21 -8.82
N LEU A 236 18.39 -11.82 -7.99
CA LEU A 236 19.77 -11.56 -8.43
C LEU A 236 20.50 -12.84 -8.84
N ASP A 237 20.24 -13.95 -8.13
CA ASP A 237 20.81 -15.25 -8.47
C ASP A 237 20.24 -15.80 -9.79
N ALA A 238 18.93 -15.68 -10.01
CA ALA A 238 18.30 -16.00 -11.29
C ALA A 238 18.82 -15.11 -12.43
N ALA A 239 19.02 -13.81 -12.16
CA ALA A 239 19.60 -12.86 -13.11
C ALA A 239 21.01 -13.29 -13.54
N ALA A 240 21.85 -13.77 -12.59
CA ALA A 240 23.18 -14.27 -12.88
C ALA A 240 23.17 -15.55 -13.73
N MET A 241 22.19 -16.45 -13.52
CA MET A 241 22.00 -17.62 -14.36
C MET A 241 21.62 -17.22 -15.79
N LEU A 242 20.62 -16.31 -15.93
CA LEU A 242 20.13 -15.84 -17.21
C LEU A 242 21.17 -15.02 -17.99
N ALA A 243 22.02 -14.26 -17.31
CA ALA A 243 23.10 -13.51 -17.98
C ALA A 243 24.03 -14.40 -18.81
N ARG A 244 24.24 -15.66 -18.38
CA ARG A 244 25.12 -16.64 -19.04
C ARG A 244 24.42 -17.40 -20.17
N SER A 245 23.15 -17.77 -19.93
CA SER A 245 22.41 -18.66 -20.86
C SER A 245 21.52 -17.92 -21.85
N ASP A 246 20.96 -16.76 -21.43
CA ASP A 246 19.92 -16.04 -22.17
C ASP A 246 20.17 -14.51 -22.12
N PRO A 247 21.29 -14.01 -22.68
CA PRO A 247 21.67 -12.59 -22.58
C PRO A 247 20.69 -11.61 -23.24
N ALA A 248 19.78 -12.14 -24.07
CA ALA A 248 18.70 -11.37 -24.66
C ALA A 248 17.58 -11.02 -23.68
N ILE A 249 17.51 -11.65 -22.50
CA ILE A 249 16.55 -11.32 -21.44
C ILE A 249 17.06 -10.12 -20.65
N ALA A 250 16.24 -9.05 -20.57
CA ALA A 250 16.51 -7.87 -19.78
C ALA A 250 15.71 -7.91 -18.47
N ILE A 251 16.35 -7.53 -17.36
CA ILE A 251 15.70 -7.42 -16.06
C ILE A 251 15.76 -5.96 -15.61
N LEU A 252 14.61 -5.36 -15.38
CA LEU A 252 14.47 -4.00 -14.88
C LEU A 252 14.09 -4.03 -13.41
N LEU A 253 14.88 -3.40 -12.57
CA LEU A 253 14.59 -3.17 -11.15
C LEU A 253 14.26 -1.70 -10.97
N ILE A 254 12.95 -1.38 -11.04
CA ILE A 254 12.42 -0.01 -11.02
C ILE A 254 11.94 0.31 -9.64
N GLY A 255 12.49 1.33 -9.00
CA GLY A 255 12.01 1.74 -7.69
C GLY A 255 13.08 2.24 -6.75
N ASP A 256 12.68 2.37 -5.49
CA ASP A 256 13.52 2.80 -4.38
C ASP A 256 13.28 1.92 -3.16
N GLY A 257 13.95 2.20 -2.04
CA GLY A 257 13.75 1.51 -0.78
C GLY A 257 15.05 1.06 -0.13
N ARG A 258 14.91 0.51 1.08
CA ARG A 258 16.06 0.20 1.96
C ARG A 258 17.07 -0.81 1.36
N ARG A 259 16.62 -1.68 0.47
CA ARG A 259 17.50 -2.66 -0.21
C ARG A 259 18.14 -2.14 -1.48
N ARG A 260 17.72 -0.98 -2.01
CA ARG A 260 18.17 -0.49 -3.32
C ARG A 260 19.68 -0.37 -3.43
N ALA A 261 20.33 0.23 -2.43
CA ALA A 261 21.79 0.40 -2.43
C ALA A 261 22.53 -0.96 -2.45
N GLY A 262 22.11 -1.90 -1.59
CA GLY A 262 22.72 -3.24 -1.56
C GLY A 262 22.44 -4.06 -2.82
N VAL A 263 21.27 -3.86 -3.45
CA VAL A 263 20.96 -4.47 -4.77
C VAL A 263 21.86 -3.89 -5.85
N ALA A 264 22.07 -2.56 -5.88
CA ALA A 264 22.97 -1.91 -6.84
C ALA A 264 24.41 -2.43 -6.71
N GLU A 265 24.93 -2.46 -5.50
CA GLU A 265 26.25 -3.02 -5.19
C GLU A 265 26.38 -4.50 -5.61
N ALA A 266 25.34 -5.30 -5.36
CA ALA A 266 25.35 -6.71 -5.75
C ALA A 266 25.32 -6.89 -7.29
N VAL A 267 24.57 -6.06 -8.01
CA VAL A 267 24.52 -6.06 -9.48
C VAL A 267 25.90 -5.71 -10.06
N GLU A 268 26.55 -4.68 -9.54
CA GLU A 268 27.90 -4.27 -9.96
C GLU A 268 28.96 -5.33 -9.63
N ARG A 269 29.01 -5.77 -8.38
CA ARG A 269 29.99 -6.78 -7.92
C ARG A 269 29.90 -8.10 -8.67
N ARG A 270 28.69 -8.50 -9.07
CA ARG A 270 28.44 -9.75 -9.82
C ARG A 270 28.51 -9.57 -11.33
N GLY A 271 28.71 -8.36 -11.83
CA GLY A 271 28.77 -8.05 -13.27
C GLY A 271 27.48 -8.41 -14.03
N LEU A 272 26.32 -8.15 -13.46
CA LEU A 272 25.01 -8.52 -14.04
C LEU A 272 24.61 -7.53 -15.17
N THR A 273 25.14 -7.70 -16.36
CA THR A 273 24.92 -6.84 -17.52
C THR A 273 23.49 -6.87 -18.07
N ASN A 274 22.73 -7.89 -17.72
CA ASN A 274 21.32 -8.04 -18.06
C ASN A 274 20.36 -7.35 -17.07
N VAL A 275 20.87 -6.77 -15.96
CA VAL A 275 20.08 -6.05 -14.95
C VAL A 275 20.27 -4.55 -15.06
N ARG A 276 19.19 -3.79 -15.02
CA ARG A 276 19.20 -2.33 -14.93
C ARG A 276 18.40 -1.85 -13.74
N LEU A 277 19.01 -0.97 -12.93
CA LEU A 277 18.32 -0.28 -11.85
C LEU A 277 17.83 1.08 -12.34
N LEU A 278 16.53 1.31 -12.22
CA LEU A 278 15.88 2.55 -12.60
C LEU A 278 15.24 3.22 -11.38
N PRO A 279 15.14 4.53 -11.35
CA PRO A 279 14.43 5.24 -10.27
C PRO A 279 12.94 4.92 -10.30
N LEU A 280 12.27 5.20 -9.17
CA LEU A 280 10.81 5.13 -9.10
C LEU A 280 10.20 6.06 -10.15
N GLN A 281 9.29 5.51 -10.96
CA GLN A 281 8.63 6.28 -12.00
C GLN A 281 7.49 7.13 -11.42
N PRO A 282 7.27 8.33 -11.96
CA PRO A 282 6.16 9.17 -11.54
C PRO A 282 4.80 8.57 -11.96
N PRO A 283 3.71 8.96 -11.31
CA PRO A 283 2.39 8.35 -11.55
C PRO A 283 1.91 8.40 -13.00
N ASP A 284 2.17 9.50 -13.71
CA ASP A 284 1.82 9.70 -15.11
C ASP A 284 2.58 8.79 -16.08
N ARG A 285 3.71 8.21 -15.66
CA ARG A 285 4.50 7.26 -16.43
C ARG A 285 4.29 5.79 -16.04
N LEU A 286 3.42 5.49 -15.06
CA LEU A 286 3.23 4.12 -14.58
C LEU A 286 2.67 3.20 -15.67
N ALA A 287 1.73 3.67 -16.49
CA ALA A 287 1.18 2.87 -17.60
C ALA A 287 2.29 2.43 -18.57
N GLU A 288 3.18 3.34 -18.96
CA GLU A 288 4.27 3.07 -19.88
C GLU A 288 5.33 2.14 -19.25
N SER A 289 5.78 2.46 -18.04
CA SER A 289 6.86 1.73 -17.38
C SER A 289 6.44 0.29 -17.00
N LEU A 290 5.20 0.08 -16.54
CA LEU A 290 4.69 -1.25 -16.25
C LEU A 290 4.43 -2.04 -17.53
N SER A 291 3.83 -1.41 -18.56
CA SER A 291 3.59 -2.08 -19.85
C SER A 291 4.87 -2.33 -20.66
N ALA A 292 6.01 -1.73 -20.28
CA ALA A 292 7.29 -1.98 -20.92
C ALA A 292 7.82 -3.39 -20.67
N ALA A 293 7.45 -4.01 -19.57
CA ALA A 293 7.77 -5.40 -19.28
C ALA A 293 6.87 -6.37 -20.07
N ASP A 294 7.41 -7.54 -20.40
CA ASP A 294 6.66 -8.67 -20.93
C ASP A 294 6.18 -9.56 -19.77
N LEU A 295 6.90 -9.51 -18.63
CA LEU A 295 6.64 -10.29 -17.41
C LEU A 295 7.02 -9.46 -16.18
N HIS A 296 6.22 -9.50 -15.13
CA HIS A 296 6.53 -8.84 -13.86
C HIS A 296 7.03 -9.80 -12.80
N LEU A 297 7.77 -9.24 -11.82
CA LEU A 297 8.20 -9.92 -10.61
C LEU A 297 7.64 -9.21 -9.37
N ALA A 298 7.20 -10.00 -8.42
CA ALA A 298 6.92 -9.54 -7.06
C ALA A 298 7.55 -10.50 -6.06
N THR A 299 8.07 -9.97 -4.96
CA THR A 299 8.67 -10.78 -3.90
C THR A 299 8.05 -10.45 -2.56
N MET A 300 7.97 -11.44 -1.67
CA MET A 300 7.51 -11.26 -0.29
C MET A 300 8.19 -12.27 0.62
N ASP A 301 8.72 -11.80 1.74
CA ASP A 301 9.23 -12.67 2.81
C ASP A 301 8.09 -13.53 3.36
N SER A 302 8.29 -14.83 3.53
CA SER A 302 7.25 -15.75 4.02
C SER A 302 6.71 -15.35 5.39
N ARG A 303 7.54 -14.70 6.23
CA ARG A 303 7.13 -14.19 7.54
C ARG A 303 6.14 -13.00 7.44
N ALA A 304 6.04 -12.37 6.27
CA ALA A 304 5.12 -11.26 6.02
C ALA A 304 3.72 -11.72 5.59
N GLU A 305 3.46 -13.03 5.52
CA GLU A 305 2.15 -13.56 5.15
C GLU A 305 1.05 -13.08 6.10
N GLY A 306 0.03 -12.45 5.52
CA GLY A 306 -1.08 -11.83 6.25
C GLY A 306 -0.70 -10.55 7.02
N LEU A 307 0.56 -10.11 6.97
CA LEU A 307 1.00 -8.86 7.62
C LEU A 307 0.99 -7.66 6.66
N LEU A 308 1.13 -7.93 5.38
CA LEU A 308 1.01 -6.95 4.29
C LEU A 308 0.51 -7.64 3.01
N VAL A 309 0.07 -6.84 2.04
CA VAL A 309 -0.27 -7.33 0.69
C VAL A 309 0.55 -6.55 -0.33
N PRO A 310 1.38 -7.22 -1.16
CA PRO A 310 2.24 -6.52 -2.11
C PRO A 310 1.41 -5.93 -3.27
N SER A 311 1.34 -4.60 -3.32
CA SER A 311 0.62 -3.85 -4.37
C SER A 311 1.19 -4.03 -5.79
N LYS A 312 2.41 -4.55 -5.91
CA LYS A 312 3.11 -4.76 -7.20
C LYS A 312 2.36 -5.72 -8.11
N VAL A 313 1.77 -6.79 -7.55
CA VAL A 313 0.97 -7.75 -8.32
C VAL A 313 -0.21 -7.04 -8.99
N ALA A 314 -0.97 -6.25 -8.24
CA ALA A 314 -2.11 -5.52 -8.78
C ALA A 314 -1.72 -4.57 -9.93
N GLY A 315 -0.59 -3.86 -9.81
CA GLY A 315 -0.06 -2.99 -10.86
C GLY A 315 0.33 -3.74 -12.12
N ALA A 316 0.98 -4.90 -11.98
CA ALA A 316 1.35 -5.76 -13.10
C ALA A 316 0.10 -6.26 -13.88
N LEU A 317 -0.90 -6.74 -13.14
CA LEU A 317 -2.12 -7.27 -13.73
C LEU A 317 -2.94 -6.16 -14.42
N ALA A 318 -2.98 -4.95 -13.85
CA ALA A 318 -3.63 -3.79 -14.47
C ALA A 318 -2.93 -3.33 -15.75
N ALA A 319 -1.62 -3.53 -15.87
CA ALA A 319 -0.87 -3.30 -17.10
C ALA A 319 -1.05 -4.41 -18.16
N GLY A 320 -1.88 -5.42 -17.87
CA GLY A 320 -2.12 -6.56 -18.77
C GLY A 320 -0.90 -7.46 -18.92
N ARG A 321 -0.11 -7.63 -17.85
CA ARG A 321 1.11 -8.44 -17.88
C ARG A 321 1.04 -9.58 -16.87
N PRO A 322 1.51 -10.77 -17.22
CA PRO A 322 1.65 -11.87 -16.26
C PRO A 322 2.68 -11.49 -15.18
N CYS A 323 2.55 -12.12 -14.01
CA CYS A 323 3.43 -11.85 -12.89
C CYS A 323 3.95 -13.15 -12.27
N LEU A 324 5.26 -13.21 -11.98
CA LEU A 324 5.87 -14.21 -11.12
C LEU A 324 5.95 -13.68 -9.70
N PHE A 325 5.48 -14.44 -8.75
CA PHE A 325 5.50 -14.08 -7.35
C PHE A 325 6.35 -15.06 -6.54
N LEU A 326 7.45 -14.54 -5.98
CA LEU A 326 8.28 -15.29 -5.04
C LEU A 326 7.79 -15.00 -3.62
N GLY A 327 7.03 -15.91 -3.07
CA GLY A 327 6.40 -15.68 -1.76
C GLY A 327 5.59 -16.88 -1.27
N PRO A 328 4.93 -16.72 -0.09
CA PRO A 328 4.15 -17.78 0.52
C PRO A 328 2.90 -18.13 -0.32
N GLU A 329 2.60 -19.43 -0.35
CA GLU A 329 1.52 -20.00 -1.17
C GLU A 329 0.14 -19.54 -0.70
N GLY A 330 -0.09 -19.49 0.62
CA GLY A 330 -1.37 -19.10 1.21
C GLY A 330 -1.73 -17.62 1.07
N SER A 331 -0.82 -16.78 0.53
CA SER A 331 -1.02 -15.34 0.49
C SER A 331 -2.06 -14.87 -0.53
N ASP A 332 -2.68 -13.73 -0.25
CA ASP A 332 -3.57 -13.06 -1.21
C ASP A 332 -2.85 -12.77 -2.55
N ALA A 333 -1.56 -12.45 -2.52
CA ALA A 333 -0.77 -12.21 -3.73
C ALA A 333 -0.64 -13.47 -4.60
N ALA A 334 -0.45 -14.64 -4.01
CA ALA A 334 -0.45 -15.91 -4.75
C ALA A 334 -1.83 -16.20 -5.37
N ALA A 335 -2.89 -15.97 -4.61
CA ALA A 335 -4.27 -16.19 -5.08
C ALA A 335 -4.67 -15.25 -6.24
N MET A 336 -4.09 -14.04 -6.30
CA MET A 336 -4.32 -13.09 -7.42
C MET A 336 -3.77 -13.60 -8.75
N LEU A 337 -2.85 -14.58 -8.75
CA LEU A 337 -2.16 -15.06 -9.95
C LEU A 337 -2.88 -16.21 -10.68
N ASP A 338 -4.04 -16.61 -10.22
CA ASP A 338 -4.78 -17.70 -10.87
C ASP A 338 -5.08 -17.40 -12.36
N GLY A 339 -4.38 -18.13 -13.23
CA GLY A 339 -4.40 -17.90 -14.67
C GLY A 339 -3.70 -16.62 -15.17
N CYS A 340 -3.01 -15.87 -14.27
CA CYS A 340 -2.37 -14.60 -14.59
C CYS A 340 -0.85 -14.60 -14.36
N GLY A 341 -0.28 -15.75 -14.01
CA GLY A 341 1.12 -15.84 -13.65
C GLY A 341 1.45 -17.14 -12.94
N GLN A 342 2.53 -17.12 -12.16
CA GLN A 342 2.98 -18.27 -11.40
C GLN A 342 3.55 -17.85 -10.05
N ARG A 343 3.22 -18.61 -9.01
CA ARG A 343 3.88 -18.52 -7.70
C ARG A 343 5.11 -19.44 -7.67
N LEU A 344 6.17 -18.97 -7.07
CA LEU A 344 7.44 -19.70 -6.83
C LEU A 344 7.81 -19.64 -5.35
N ALA A 345 8.64 -20.57 -4.89
CA ALA A 345 9.22 -20.48 -3.56
C ALA A 345 10.10 -19.23 -3.44
N PRO A 346 10.15 -18.56 -2.27
CA PRO A 346 10.90 -17.30 -2.10
C PRO A 346 12.40 -17.42 -2.37
N ASP A 347 12.97 -18.60 -2.19
CA ASP A 347 14.39 -18.95 -2.27
C ASP A 347 14.71 -19.93 -3.41
N ASP A 348 13.91 -19.89 -4.50
CA ASP A 348 14.11 -20.75 -5.68
C ASP A 348 14.59 -19.95 -6.91
N PRO A 349 15.87 -19.59 -7.00
CA PRO A 349 16.42 -18.88 -8.16
C PRO A 349 16.42 -19.73 -9.44
N ALA A 350 16.57 -21.05 -9.33
CA ALA A 350 16.57 -21.95 -10.49
C ALA A 350 15.18 -22.06 -11.10
N GLY A 351 14.15 -22.25 -10.26
CA GLY A 351 12.76 -22.22 -10.69
C GLY A 351 12.35 -20.87 -11.29
N LEU A 352 12.84 -19.75 -10.71
CA LEU A 352 12.61 -18.43 -11.27
C LEU A 352 13.24 -18.28 -12.66
N ALA A 353 14.50 -18.67 -12.84
CA ALA A 353 15.16 -18.60 -14.14
C ALA A 353 14.46 -19.51 -15.18
N ALA A 354 14.04 -20.71 -14.79
CA ALA A 354 13.30 -21.62 -15.65
C ALA A 354 11.91 -21.04 -16.05
N ALA A 355 11.19 -20.46 -15.10
CA ALA A 355 9.92 -19.79 -15.37
C ALA A 355 10.11 -18.62 -16.35
N ILE A 356 11.10 -17.75 -16.13
CA ILE A 356 11.39 -16.63 -17.04
C ILE A 356 11.68 -17.12 -18.45
N ARG A 357 12.48 -18.20 -18.64
CA ARG A 357 12.73 -18.79 -19.96
C ARG A 357 11.46 -19.30 -20.62
N ARG A 358 10.60 -19.98 -19.85
CA ARG A 358 9.32 -20.47 -20.35
C ARG A 358 8.48 -19.32 -20.94
N TYR A 359 8.35 -18.21 -20.22
CA TYR A 359 7.62 -17.03 -20.71
C TYR A 359 8.30 -16.37 -21.90
N ALA A 360 9.64 -16.31 -21.90
CA ALA A 360 10.40 -15.75 -23.01
C ALA A 360 10.27 -16.59 -24.30
N GLY A 361 10.15 -17.90 -24.16
CA GLY A 361 9.96 -18.83 -25.28
C GLY A 361 8.50 -19.02 -25.75
N ASP A 362 7.53 -18.52 -24.99
CA ASP A 362 6.10 -18.69 -25.26
C ASP A 362 5.34 -17.35 -25.24
N PRO A 363 5.35 -16.60 -26.34
CA PRO A 363 4.58 -15.35 -26.44
C PRO A 363 3.06 -15.54 -26.32
N ALA A 364 2.54 -16.73 -26.69
CA ALA A 364 1.11 -17.03 -26.59
C ALA A 364 0.68 -17.16 -25.12
N LEU A 365 1.52 -17.78 -24.28
CA LEU A 365 1.33 -17.83 -22.83
C LEU A 365 1.28 -16.42 -22.22
N CYS A 366 2.24 -15.55 -22.58
CA CYS A 366 2.26 -14.17 -22.13
C CYS A 366 0.98 -13.42 -22.51
N ALA A 367 0.52 -13.57 -23.75
CA ALA A 367 -0.68 -12.91 -24.24
C ALA A 367 -1.95 -13.42 -23.54
N ALA A 368 -2.11 -14.74 -23.41
CA ALA A 368 -3.26 -15.36 -22.75
C ALA A 368 -3.35 -14.96 -21.27
N GLN A 369 -2.24 -15.03 -20.53
CA GLN A 369 -2.20 -14.65 -19.12
C GLN A 369 -2.31 -13.13 -18.92
N GLY A 370 -1.79 -12.33 -19.87
CA GLY A 370 -1.97 -10.89 -19.87
C GLY A 370 -3.44 -10.48 -20.05
N ALA A 371 -4.17 -11.14 -20.95
CA ALA A 371 -5.61 -10.93 -21.11
C ALA A 371 -6.39 -11.33 -19.85
N ARG A 372 -6.05 -12.45 -19.24
CA ARG A 372 -6.63 -12.88 -17.96
C ARG A 372 -6.32 -11.89 -16.84
N ALA A 373 -5.10 -11.35 -16.78
CA ALA A 373 -4.67 -10.35 -15.82
C ALA A 373 -5.55 -9.09 -15.85
N LEU A 374 -5.89 -8.60 -17.05
CA LEU A 374 -6.82 -7.47 -17.21
C LEU A 374 -8.22 -7.79 -16.67
N SER A 375 -8.72 -9.00 -16.94
CA SER A 375 -10.03 -9.42 -16.41
C SER A 375 -10.04 -9.46 -14.88
N VAL A 376 -8.96 -9.93 -14.26
CA VAL A 376 -8.80 -9.95 -12.79
C VAL A 376 -8.69 -8.54 -12.25
N ALA A 377 -7.86 -7.68 -12.87
CA ALA A 377 -7.65 -6.31 -12.43
C ALA A 377 -8.91 -5.44 -12.54
N ALA A 378 -9.79 -5.72 -13.51
CA ALA A 378 -11.06 -5.02 -13.68
C ALA A 378 -12.00 -5.17 -12.47
N ALA A 379 -11.83 -6.24 -11.67
CA ALA A 379 -12.60 -6.43 -10.43
C ALA A 379 -12.14 -5.50 -9.28
N TRP A 380 -10.97 -4.87 -9.38
CA TRP A 380 -10.42 -3.96 -8.37
C TRP A 380 -10.71 -2.50 -8.72
N ASP A 381 -11.98 -2.15 -8.64
CA ASP A 381 -12.45 -0.80 -8.96
C ASP A 381 -12.43 0.12 -7.74
N ALA A 382 -11.69 1.22 -7.83
CA ALA A 382 -11.60 2.25 -6.81
C ALA A 382 -12.96 2.85 -6.44
N ALA A 383 -13.86 3.01 -7.41
CA ALA A 383 -15.20 3.56 -7.16
C ALA A 383 -16.07 2.56 -6.40
N ALA A 384 -16.01 1.28 -6.75
CA ALA A 384 -16.71 0.24 -6.01
C ALA A 384 -16.17 0.11 -4.57
N ALA A 385 -14.85 0.19 -4.40
CA ALA A 385 -14.22 0.18 -3.08
C ALA A 385 -14.68 1.38 -2.23
N ALA A 386 -14.70 2.59 -2.78
CA ALA A 386 -15.17 3.78 -2.09
C ALA A 386 -16.67 3.70 -1.73
N ARG A 387 -17.52 3.19 -2.62
CA ARG A 387 -18.94 2.96 -2.31
C ARG A 387 -19.13 1.97 -1.15
N ARG A 388 -18.37 0.86 -1.15
CA ARG A 388 -18.41 -0.13 -0.05
C ARG A 388 -17.92 0.46 1.26
N PHE A 389 -16.86 1.29 1.21
CA PHE A 389 -16.35 1.99 2.39
C PHE A 389 -17.36 2.99 2.92
N ALA A 390 -17.98 3.80 2.05
CA ALA A 390 -19.02 4.75 2.42
C ALA A 390 -20.25 4.04 3.02
N ALA A 391 -20.69 2.93 2.46
CA ALA A 391 -21.80 2.14 2.99
C ALA A 391 -21.50 1.57 4.38
N LEU A 392 -20.26 1.08 4.61
CA LEU A 392 -19.81 0.65 5.94
C LEU A 392 -19.85 1.81 6.94
N ALA A 393 -19.29 2.96 6.58
CA ALA A 393 -19.26 4.16 7.42
C ALA A 393 -20.67 4.66 7.74
N ASP A 394 -21.57 4.70 6.75
CA ASP A 394 -22.96 5.12 6.93
C ASP A 394 -23.74 4.18 7.87
N GLY A 395 -23.60 2.87 7.68
CA GLY A 395 -24.22 1.87 8.55
C GLY A 395 -23.74 1.96 10.01
N LEU A 396 -22.48 2.36 10.24
CA LEU A 396 -21.95 2.50 11.61
C LEU A 396 -22.41 3.80 12.27
N ARG A 397 -22.43 4.95 11.56
CA ARG A 397 -22.90 6.19 12.14
C ARG A 397 -24.38 6.16 12.51
N GLN A 398 -25.21 5.44 11.75
CA GLN A 398 -26.64 5.28 12.05
C GLN A 398 -26.90 4.46 13.31
N ARG A 399 -26.00 3.54 13.69
CA ARG A 399 -26.09 2.73 14.92
C ARG A 399 -25.65 3.49 16.17
N LYS A 400 -24.89 4.58 16.00
CA LYS A 400 -24.45 5.49 17.07
C LYS A 400 -24.97 6.90 16.78
N PRO A 401 -26.25 7.22 17.01
CA PRO A 401 -26.72 8.59 16.89
C PRO A 401 -25.90 9.48 17.83
N LEU A 402 -25.47 10.64 17.33
CA LEU A 402 -24.79 11.65 18.15
C LEU A 402 -25.68 11.98 19.37
N ASP A 403 -25.14 11.76 20.57
CA ASP A 403 -25.77 12.26 21.80
C ASP A 403 -25.64 13.80 21.81
N VAL A 404 -26.66 14.45 21.31
CA VAL A 404 -26.71 15.94 21.18
C VAL A 404 -26.85 16.59 22.56
N SER A 405 -27.19 15.84 23.62
CA SER A 405 -27.40 16.35 24.98
C SER A 405 -26.11 16.75 25.68
N ALA A 406 -24.94 16.31 25.19
CA ALA A 406 -23.62 16.60 25.77
C ALA A 406 -22.94 17.87 25.17
N LEU A 407 -23.64 18.72 24.40
CA LEU A 407 -23.07 19.96 23.90
C LEU A 407 -23.08 21.03 25.00
N PRO A 408 -21.92 21.58 25.45
CA PRO A 408 -21.94 22.75 26.30
C PRO A 408 -22.61 23.89 25.54
N GLY A 409 -23.64 24.47 26.14
CA GLY A 409 -24.45 25.55 25.57
C GLY A 409 -23.53 26.67 25.06
N ARG A 410 -23.63 26.99 23.77
CA ARG A 410 -23.13 28.27 23.24
C ARG A 410 -24.06 29.37 23.69
N SER A 411 -23.72 30.01 24.80
CA SER A 411 -24.11 31.41 25.01
C SER A 411 -23.27 32.28 24.05
N LEU A 412 -23.90 32.77 23.01
CA LEU A 412 -23.36 33.86 22.22
C LEU A 412 -23.23 35.09 23.12
N PRO A 413 -22.11 35.80 23.20
CA PRO A 413 -22.11 37.14 23.77
C PRO A 413 -22.84 38.05 22.79
N HIS A 414 -23.91 38.66 23.30
CA HIS A 414 -24.51 39.84 22.67
C HIS A 414 -23.55 41.02 22.81
N ALA A 415 -23.28 41.68 21.71
CA ALA A 415 -22.90 43.05 21.39
C ALA A 415 -21.69 43.15 20.46
#